data_03e1cf19693efaec57a0330649714c50
#
_entry.id   03e1cf19693efaec57a0330649714c50
#
_cell.length_a   1.000
_cell.length_b   1.000
_cell.length_c   1.000
_cell.angle_alpha   90.00
_cell.angle_beta   90.00
_cell.angle_gamma   90.00
#
_symmetry.space_group_name_H-M   'P 1'
#
loop_
_entity.id
_entity.type
_entity.pdbx_description
1 polymer ?
#
loop_
_entity_poly.entity_id
_entity_poly.type
_entity_poly.pdbx_seq_one_letter_code
_entity_poly.pdbx_strand_id
1 'polypeptide(L)'
;MIKYQVYNQQAQKVGEETLSDKVFGLKPNAALLHQVVVGSMANVRQVLAHTKGRAEVRGGGKKPWRQKGTGRARVGSSRSPIWKGGGVTFGPTKDRNFSVKINDKMKHKA
;
A
#
# COMPACT_ATOMS: atom_id res chain seq x y z
N MET A 1 -24.71 -29.18 12.73
CA MET A 1 -24.07 -28.72 14.01
C MET A 1 -22.63 -29.18 14.03
N ILE A 2 -21.73 -28.23 14.09
CA ILE A 2 -20.28 -28.49 14.10
C ILE A 2 -19.85 -28.68 15.55
N LYS A 3 -19.28 -29.85 15.89
CA LYS A 3 -18.72 -30.14 17.22
C LYS A 3 -17.23 -29.82 17.20
N TYR A 4 -16.77 -29.09 18.21
CA TYR A 4 -15.38 -28.71 18.38
C TYR A 4 -14.83 -29.19 19.70
N GLN A 5 -13.58 -29.64 19.71
CA GLN A 5 -12.90 -30.06 20.93
C GLN A 5 -12.31 -28.86 21.64
N VAL A 6 -12.57 -28.71 22.92
CA VAL A 6 -12.05 -27.63 23.75
C VAL A 6 -10.82 -28.12 24.47
N TYR A 7 -9.73 -27.35 24.41
CA TYR A 7 -8.46 -27.63 25.07
C TYR A 7 -8.13 -26.56 26.11
N ASN A 8 -7.49 -26.99 27.19
CA ASN A 8 -6.95 -26.07 28.18
C ASN A 8 -5.58 -25.50 27.76
N GLN A 9 -5.00 -24.61 28.56
CA GLN A 9 -3.68 -24.03 28.30
C GLN A 9 -2.54 -25.06 28.30
N GLN A 10 -2.74 -26.24 28.89
CA GLN A 10 -1.82 -27.38 28.88
C GLN A 10 -2.05 -28.33 27.68
N ALA A 11 -2.85 -27.91 26.70
CA ALA A 11 -3.23 -28.70 25.51
C ALA A 11 -3.96 -30.03 25.83
N GLN A 12 -4.60 -30.14 27.03
CA GLN A 12 -5.42 -31.30 27.40
C GLN A 12 -6.87 -31.06 26.95
N LYS A 13 -7.52 -32.10 26.44
CA LYS A 13 -8.91 -32.06 26.02
C LYS A 13 -9.81 -31.95 27.29
N VAL A 14 -10.57 -30.85 27.38
CA VAL A 14 -11.46 -30.55 28.50
C VAL A 14 -12.91 -30.93 28.23
N GLY A 15 -13.33 -30.81 26.94
CA GLY A 15 -14.71 -31.09 26.55
C GLY A 15 -14.97 -30.93 25.05
N GLU A 16 -16.26 -31.00 24.69
CA GLU A 16 -16.74 -30.73 23.34
C GLU A 16 -17.82 -29.65 23.40
N GLU A 17 -17.75 -28.68 22.49
CA GLU A 17 -18.75 -27.63 22.40
C GLU A 17 -19.38 -27.63 21.01
N THR A 18 -20.67 -27.30 20.92
CA THR A 18 -21.43 -27.25 19.65
C THR A 18 -21.50 -25.82 19.16
N LEU A 19 -20.96 -25.59 17.96
CA LEU A 19 -20.97 -24.29 17.33
C LEU A 19 -22.18 -24.12 16.40
N SER A 20 -22.69 -22.88 16.30
CA SER A 20 -23.81 -22.55 15.42
C SER A 20 -23.42 -22.62 13.96
N ASP A 21 -24.14 -23.41 13.16
CA ASP A 21 -23.93 -23.52 11.70
C ASP A 21 -24.16 -22.21 10.97
N LYS A 22 -24.95 -21.29 11.53
CA LYS A 22 -25.19 -19.96 10.92
C LYS A 22 -23.95 -19.08 10.88
N VAL A 23 -23.02 -19.29 11.82
CA VAL A 23 -21.80 -18.49 11.94
C VAL A 23 -20.59 -19.26 11.41
N PHE A 24 -20.45 -20.53 11.83
CA PHE A 24 -19.26 -21.35 11.56
C PHE A 24 -19.43 -22.34 10.40
N GLY A 25 -20.66 -22.56 9.94
CA GLY A 25 -20.97 -23.48 8.84
C GLY A 25 -21.02 -22.85 7.44
N LEU A 26 -20.57 -21.63 7.30
CA LEU A 26 -20.56 -20.93 6.02
C LEU A 26 -19.52 -21.53 5.06
N LYS A 27 -19.91 -21.72 3.80
CA LYS A 27 -18.96 -22.14 2.76
C LYS A 27 -17.96 -21.02 2.47
N PRO A 28 -16.65 -21.30 2.49
CA PRO A 28 -15.64 -20.29 2.22
C PRO A 28 -15.74 -19.76 0.79
N ASN A 29 -15.67 -18.44 0.62
CA ASN A 29 -15.57 -17.79 -0.68
C ASN A 29 -14.12 -17.36 -0.91
N ALA A 30 -13.37 -18.08 -1.74
CA ALA A 30 -11.96 -17.84 -2.00
C ALA A 30 -11.68 -16.42 -2.53
N ALA A 31 -12.53 -15.87 -3.39
CA ALA A 31 -12.36 -14.52 -3.93
C ALA A 31 -12.51 -13.46 -2.84
N LEU A 32 -13.49 -13.62 -1.94
CA LEU A 32 -13.71 -12.71 -0.83
C LEU A 32 -12.56 -12.78 0.18
N LEU A 33 -12.13 -13.98 0.55
CA LEU A 33 -10.98 -14.19 1.43
C LEU A 33 -9.72 -13.55 0.88
N HIS A 34 -9.42 -13.79 -0.40
CA HIS A 34 -8.28 -13.19 -1.09
C HIS A 34 -8.34 -11.65 -1.04
N GLN A 35 -9.50 -11.06 -1.33
CA GLN A 35 -9.66 -9.60 -1.30
C GLN A 35 -9.42 -9.02 0.11
N VAL A 36 -9.96 -9.67 1.15
CA VAL A 36 -9.77 -9.22 2.54
C VAL A 36 -8.33 -9.37 2.98
N VAL A 37 -7.66 -10.49 2.64
CA VAL A 37 -6.25 -10.70 2.98
C VAL A 37 -5.35 -9.67 2.29
N VAL A 38 -5.51 -9.45 0.99
CA VAL A 38 -4.73 -8.46 0.23
C VAL A 38 -4.95 -7.05 0.78
N GLY A 39 -6.20 -6.69 1.09
CA GLY A 39 -6.52 -5.40 1.70
C GLY A 39 -5.89 -5.23 3.09
N SER A 40 -5.91 -6.28 3.91
CA SER A 40 -5.25 -6.28 5.22
C SER A 40 -3.74 -6.12 5.10
N MET A 41 -3.10 -6.85 4.18
CA MET A 41 -1.66 -6.72 3.91
C MET A 41 -1.30 -5.31 3.41
N ALA A 42 -2.13 -4.72 2.55
CA ALA A 42 -1.93 -3.35 2.08
C ALA A 42 -2.00 -2.33 3.22
N ASN A 43 -2.89 -2.54 4.20
CA ASN A 43 -3.06 -1.66 5.35
C ASN A 43 -1.92 -1.73 6.39
N VAL A 44 -1.22 -2.87 6.45
CA VAL A 44 -0.03 -3.05 7.32
C VAL A 44 1.23 -2.45 6.68
N ARG A 45 1.20 -2.21 5.36
CA ARG A 45 2.35 -1.71 4.61
C ARG A 45 2.80 -0.34 5.09
N GLN A 46 4.08 -0.22 5.45
CA GLN A 46 4.73 1.05 5.76
C GLN A 46 5.24 1.73 4.50
N VAL A 47 5.03 3.04 4.39
CA VAL A 47 5.49 3.87 3.26
C VAL A 47 6.87 4.42 3.59
N LEU A 48 7.93 3.71 3.20
CA LEU A 48 9.32 4.08 3.53
C LEU A 48 10.05 4.74 2.35
N ALA A 49 9.69 4.37 1.12
CA ALA A 49 10.38 4.83 -0.07
C ALA A 49 9.97 6.27 -0.42
N HIS A 50 10.98 7.12 -0.67
CA HIS A 50 10.78 8.49 -1.14
C HIS A 50 11.89 8.89 -2.12
N THR A 51 11.52 9.57 -3.18
CA THR A 51 12.46 10.18 -4.13
C THR A 51 12.18 11.67 -4.23
N LYS A 52 13.26 12.46 -4.30
CA LYS A 52 13.13 13.92 -4.42
C LYS A 52 12.56 14.29 -5.79
N GLY A 53 11.42 14.93 -5.78
CA GLY A 53 10.83 15.56 -6.96
C GLY A 53 11.59 16.84 -7.37
N ARG A 54 11.22 17.39 -8.52
CA ARG A 54 11.83 18.63 -9.04
C ARG A 54 11.82 19.79 -8.06
N ALA A 55 10.82 19.90 -7.21
CA ALA A 55 10.71 20.96 -6.22
C ALA A 55 11.66 20.77 -5.04
N GLU A 56 11.99 19.53 -4.69
CA GLU A 56 12.77 19.15 -3.51
C GLU A 56 14.29 19.09 -3.76
N VAL A 57 14.70 18.94 -5.03
CA VAL A 57 16.11 18.93 -5.39
C VAL A 57 16.71 20.31 -5.18
N ARG A 58 17.87 20.37 -4.52
CA ARG A 58 18.60 21.62 -4.29
C ARG A 58 19.10 22.22 -5.60
N GLY A 59 19.02 23.54 -5.77
CA GLY A 59 19.57 24.28 -6.91
C GLY A 59 18.49 24.79 -7.87
N GLY A 60 18.88 25.16 -9.08
CA GLY A 60 17.98 25.45 -10.21
C GLY A 60 17.18 26.75 -10.14
N GLY A 61 17.47 27.66 -9.21
CA GLY A 61 16.77 28.95 -9.11
C GLY A 61 17.04 29.89 -10.29
N LYS A 62 18.22 29.79 -10.91
CA LYS A 62 18.62 30.59 -12.08
C LYS A 62 18.41 29.79 -13.37
N LYS A 63 17.85 30.45 -14.40
CA LYS A 63 17.76 29.88 -15.74
C LYS A 63 19.16 29.65 -16.31
N PRO A 64 19.53 28.46 -16.81
CA PRO A 64 20.88 28.14 -17.27
C PRO A 64 21.40 29.04 -18.40
N TRP A 65 20.52 29.40 -19.35
CA TRP A 65 20.83 30.34 -20.45
C TRP A 65 19.57 31.04 -20.96
N ARG A 66 19.75 32.08 -21.76
CA ARG A 66 18.66 32.84 -22.37
C ARG A 66 17.80 31.96 -23.28
N GLN A 67 16.53 32.36 -23.47
CA GLN A 67 15.50 31.59 -24.16
C GLN A 67 15.81 31.34 -25.65
N LYS A 68 16.47 32.26 -26.32
CA LYS A 68 16.79 32.21 -27.75
C LYS A 68 18.22 32.72 -27.98
N GLY A 69 18.81 32.40 -29.15
CA GLY A 69 20.11 32.93 -29.56
C GLY A 69 21.32 32.22 -28.97
N THR A 70 21.18 31.00 -28.44
CA THR A 70 22.30 30.20 -27.92
C THR A 70 22.59 28.94 -28.72
N GLY A 71 21.79 28.62 -29.74
CA GLY A 71 21.88 27.36 -30.49
C GLY A 71 21.61 26.10 -29.70
N ARG A 72 21.26 26.21 -28.39
CA ARG A 72 20.98 25.10 -27.49
C ARG A 72 19.48 24.90 -27.30
N ALA A 73 19.08 23.68 -26.85
CA ALA A 73 17.71 23.40 -26.49
C ALA A 73 17.26 24.33 -25.35
N ARG A 74 15.98 24.70 -25.35
CA ARG A 74 15.40 25.57 -24.33
C ARG A 74 15.35 24.87 -22.98
N VAL A 75 15.86 25.49 -21.93
CA VAL A 75 15.90 24.96 -20.56
C VAL A 75 15.48 26.05 -19.58
N GLY A 76 14.57 25.69 -18.68
CA GLY A 76 14.11 26.60 -17.61
C GLY A 76 14.83 26.38 -16.28
N SER A 77 15.27 25.15 -15.99
CA SER A 77 15.91 24.80 -14.72
C SER A 77 16.80 23.56 -14.86
N SER A 78 17.94 23.57 -14.16
CA SER A 78 18.84 22.41 -14.06
C SER A 78 18.26 21.28 -13.20
N ARG A 79 17.16 21.52 -12.45
CA ARG A 79 16.43 20.51 -11.67
C ARG A 79 15.41 19.71 -12.52
N SER A 80 15.33 19.99 -13.82
CA SER A 80 14.43 19.27 -14.72
C SER A 80 14.72 17.76 -14.70
N PRO A 81 13.72 16.89 -14.77
CA PRO A 81 13.91 15.43 -14.79
C PRO A 81 14.76 14.91 -15.94
N ILE A 82 14.86 15.66 -17.02
CA ILE A 82 15.69 15.30 -18.18
C ILE A 82 17.19 15.60 -17.97
N TRP A 83 17.53 16.26 -16.87
CA TRP A 83 18.91 16.59 -16.55
C TRP A 83 19.47 15.59 -15.51
N LYS A 84 20.75 15.24 -15.68
CA LYS A 84 21.44 14.42 -14.67
C LYS A 84 21.49 15.18 -13.34
N GLY A 85 21.03 14.56 -12.28
CA GLY A 85 20.86 15.19 -10.97
C GLY A 85 19.59 16.02 -10.82
N GLY A 86 18.70 16.04 -11.80
CA GLY A 86 17.35 16.62 -11.68
C GLY A 86 16.41 15.77 -10.84
N GLY A 87 15.20 16.31 -10.58
CA GLY A 87 14.19 15.61 -9.80
C GLY A 87 13.58 14.41 -10.54
N VAL A 88 13.14 13.42 -9.77
CA VAL A 88 12.47 12.23 -10.31
C VAL A 88 11.01 12.56 -10.58
N THR A 89 10.51 12.15 -11.76
CA THR A 89 9.08 12.20 -12.10
C THR A 89 8.46 10.85 -11.77
N PHE A 90 7.32 10.79 -11.14
CA PHE A 90 6.61 9.51 -10.83
C PHE A 90 7.42 8.49 -10.01
N GLY A 91 8.43 8.92 -9.27
CA GLY A 91 9.11 8.07 -8.31
C GLY A 91 8.26 7.77 -7.07
N PRO A 92 8.71 6.85 -6.22
CA PRO A 92 8.03 6.60 -4.95
C PRO A 92 8.03 7.86 -4.07
N THR A 93 6.89 8.15 -3.44
CA THR A 93 6.73 9.28 -2.52
C THR A 93 6.25 8.79 -1.17
N LYS A 94 6.76 9.40 -0.10
CA LYS A 94 6.34 9.11 1.29
C LYS A 94 4.87 9.42 1.55
N ASP A 95 4.26 10.28 0.75
CA ASP A 95 2.87 10.70 0.91
C ASP A 95 1.87 9.76 0.20
N ARG A 96 2.37 8.70 -0.45
CA ARG A 96 1.51 7.74 -1.14
C ARG A 96 0.72 6.91 -0.14
N ASN A 97 -0.59 6.93 -0.27
CA ASN A 97 -1.48 6.10 0.53
C ASN A 97 -1.69 4.73 -0.15
N PHE A 98 -1.35 3.65 0.55
CA PHE A 98 -1.58 2.27 0.11
C PHE A 98 -2.77 1.61 0.81
N SER A 99 -3.42 2.30 1.77
CA SER A 99 -4.52 1.72 2.52
C SER A 99 -5.73 1.44 1.63
N VAL A 100 -6.35 0.30 1.88
CA VAL A 100 -7.54 -0.16 1.18
C VAL A 100 -8.69 -0.28 2.16
N LYS A 101 -9.80 0.39 1.87
CA LYS A 101 -11.03 0.25 2.65
C LYS A 101 -11.69 -1.09 2.33
N ILE A 102 -11.92 -1.89 3.35
CA ILE A 102 -12.68 -3.14 3.25
C ILE A 102 -14.00 -2.93 3.97
N ASN A 103 -15.12 -3.26 3.32
CA ASN A 103 -16.44 -3.14 3.93
C ASN A 103 -16.58 -4.09 5.12
N ASP A 104 -17.24 -3.64 6.19
CA ASP A 104 -17.35 -4.44 7.42
C ASP A 104 -18.09 -5.76 7.19
N LYS A 105 -19.15 -5.74 6.41
CA LYS A 105 -19.87 -6.97 6.02
C LYS A 105 -18.97 -7.98 5.26
N MET A 106 -17.98 -7.49 4.50
CA MET A 106 -17.01 -8.36 3.82
C MET A 106 -16.05 -8.98 4.82
N LYS A 107 -15.56 -8.21 5.78
CA LYS A 107 -14.68 -8.71 6.86
C LYS A 107 -15.38 -9.78 7.70
N HIS A 108 -16.66 -9.54 8.07
CA HIS A 108 -17.41 -10.49 8.88
C HIS A 108 -17.75 -11.79 8.14
N LYS A 109 -17.84 -11.74 6.82
CA LYS A 109 -18.17 -12.91 6.00
C LYS A 109 -16.93 -13.70 5.57
N ALA A 110 -15.74 -13.09 5.59
CA ALA A 110 -14.46 -13.72 5.27
C ALA A 110 -13.92 -14.52 6.46
#